data_9c0e4fe66616d61239e2705b2dcf03a0
#
_entry.id   9c0e4fe66616d61239e2705b2dcf03a0
#
_cell.length_a   1.000
_cell.length_b   1.000
_cell.length_c   1.000
_cell.angle_alpha   90.00
_cell.angle_beta   90.00
_cell.angle_gamma   90.00
#
_symmetry.space_group_name_H-M   'P 1'
#
loop_
_entity.id
_entity.type
_entity.pdbx_description
1 polymer ?
#
loop_
_entity_poly.entity_id
_entity_poly.type
_entity_poly.pdbx_seq_one_letter_code
_entity_poly.pdbx_strand_id
1 'polypeptide(L)'
;MSGCSRIAPFPAASTGNDLVSLEATRPERTTLPRFYSRILTAAEQEGYCPLEPYRLPFDHYVWLCWSVKEAVYKYQKRQIPELVFSPLRISIRQIVPPSGPDGFYQATVEGAPTPGPVRPPVEGAPSPANSPAAALYARSLIRDGVIVTTVCDNEAFAGTYWGFSSIDSPAYADQSAAVRTLLLGELKTVLSRDDLRLQKDPAGCPIVLAGDQPLAIPVSLAHHHRHIAYSYRLPDHAAQAQRSA
;
A
#
# COMPACT_ATOMS: atom_id res chain seq x y z
N MET A 1 5.54 -40.57 0.24
CA MET A 1 6.42 -39.55 -0.38
C MET A 1 5.66 -38.25 -0.41
N SER A 2 5.90 -37.38 0.59
CA SER A 2 5.17 -36.10 0.71
C SER A 2 5.81 -35.09 -0.24
N GLY A 3 5.12 -34.81 -1.34
CA GLY A 3 5.49 -33.75 -2.26
C GLY A 3 5.32 -32.40 -1.60
N CYS A 4 6.42 -31.78 -1.18
CA CYS A 4 6.45 -30.38 -0.75
C CYS A 4 6.18 -29.53 -2.00
N SER A 5 4.94 -29.06 -2.17
CA SER A 5 4.57 -28.12 -3.22
C SER A 5 5.31 -26.81 -2.95
N ARG A 6 6.38 -26.55 -3.69
CA ARG A 6 7.06 -25.26 -3.66
C ARG A 6 6.10 -24.23 -4.24
N ILE A 7 5.53 -23.38 -3.36
CA ILE A 7 4.87 -22.17 -3.80
C ILE A 7 5.92 -21.37 -4.59
N ALA A 8 5.63 -21.08 -5.86
CA ALA A 8 6.52 -20.28 -6.70
C ALA A 8 6.81 -18.95 -5.99
N PRO A 9 8.04 -18.42 -6.03
CA PRO A 9 8.35 -17.13 -5.44
C PRO A 9 7.42 -16.08 -6.09
N PHE A 10 6.71 -15.31 -5.24
CA PHE A 10 5.87 -14.22 -5.72
C PHE A 10 6.72 -13.29 -6.60
N PRO A 11 6.15 -12.75 -7.69
CA PRO A 11 6.87 -11.82 -8.54
C PRO A 11 7.39 -10.63 -7.71
N ALA A 12 8.53 -10.09 -8.09
CA ALA A 12 9.17 -8.96 -7.43
C ALA A 12 8.25 -7.71 -7.33
N ALA A 13 7.27 -7.61 -8.21
CA ALA A 13 6.24 -6.58 -8.22
C ALA A 13 5.23 -6.79 -7.08
N SER A 14 4.93 -5.74 -6.33
CA SER A 14 3.93 -5.74 -5.26
C SER A 14 3.08 -4.48 -5.32
N THR A 15 2.07 -4.40 -4.47
CA THR A 15 1.30 -3.19 -4.19
C THR A 15 0.92 -3.14 -2.72
N GLY A 16 0.78 -1.95 -2.18
CA GLY A 16 0.24 -1.71 -0.85
C GLY A 16 -0.79 -0.62 -0.91
N ASN A 17 -1.81 -0.68 -0.07
CA ASN A 17 -2.74 0.42 0.08
C ASN A 17 -3.12 0.63 1.55
N ASP A 18 -3.55 1.84 1.82
CA ASP A 18 -4.14 2.21 3.10
C ASP A 18 -5.28 3.21 2.93
N LEU A 19 -6.11 3.32 3.96
CA LEU A 19 -7.26 4.22 3.98
C LEU A 19 -7.45 4.77 5.38
N VAL A 20 -7.61 6.11 5.48
CA VAL A 20 -7.94 6.80 6.73
C VAL A 20 -9.23 7.59 6.53
N SER A 21 -10.25 7.34 7.36
CA SER A 21 -11.44 8.19 7.49
C SER A 21 -11.12 9.30 8.49
N LEU A 22 -11.05 10.54 8.03
CA LEU A 22 -10.72 11.70 8.86
C LEU A 22 -11.79 11.99 9.90
N GLU A 23 -13.06 11.69 9.59
CA GLU A 23 -14.17 11.82 10.55
C GLU A 23 -14.03 10.92 11.79
N ALA A 24 -13.32 9.81 11.65
CA ALA A 24 -13.03 8.90 12.76
C ALA A 24 -11.76 9.30 13.54
N THR A 25 -11.07 10.33 13.10
CA THR A 25 -9.88 10.86 13.79
C THR A 25 -10.25 11.95 14.79
N ARG A 26 -9.29 12.32 15.62
CA ARG A 26 -9.45 13.39 16.62
C ARG A 26 -8.36 14.43 16.43
N PRO A 27 -8.63 15.55 15.74
CA PRO A 27 -7.64 16.58 15.44
C PRO A 27 -6.89 17.07 16.69
N GLU A 28 -7.64 17.32 17.79
CA GLU A 28 -7.09 17.77 19.07
C GLU A 28 -6.09 16.78 19.71
N ARG A 29 -6.24 15.48 19.42
CA ARG A 29 -5.29 14.44 19.84
C ARG A 29 -4.13 14.33 18.84
N THR A 30 -4.44 14.39 17.56
CA THR A 30 -3.49 14.20 16.46
C THR A 30 -2.39 15.27 16.51
N THR A 31 -2.73 16.50 16.84
CA THR A 31 -1.80 17.65 16.93
C THR A 31 -0.94 17.66 18.20
N LEU A 32 -1.13 16.73 19.13
CA LEU A 32 -0.28 16.65 20.33
C LEU A 32 1.09 16.05 19.97
N PRO A 33 2.20 16.65 20.43
CA PRO A 33 3.56 16.14 20.18
C PRO A 33 3.73 14.66 20.54
N ARG A 34 3.19 14.23 21.69
CA ARG A 34 3.24 12.82 22.12
C ARG A 34 2.51 11.84 21.19
N PHE A 35 1.65 12.34 20.28
CA PHE A 35 0.95 11.52 19.30
C PHE A 35 1.70 11.52 17.97
N TYR A 36 1.88 12.70 17.34
CA TYR A 36 2.45 12.75 15.99
C TYR A 36 3.93 12.36 15.95
N SER A 37 4.71 12.56 17.05
CA SER A 37 6.11 12.10 17.10
C SER A 37 6.29 10.58 17.05
N ARG A 38 5.22 9.81 17.20
CA ARG A 38 5.22 8.36 16.97
C ARG A 38 5.00 7.98 15.51
N ILE A 39 4.62 8.94 14.70
CA ILE A 39 4.29 8.77 13.28
C ILE A 39 5.32 9.46 12.41
N LEU A 40 5.59 10.74 12.70
CA LEU A 40 6.47 11.59 11.91
C LEU A 40 7.90 11.50 12.43
N THR A 41 8.86 11.31 11.53
CA THR A 41 10.29 11.54 11.83
C THR A 41 10.56 13.03 12.07
N ALA A 42 11.71 13.39 12.64
CA ALA A 42 12.09 14.79 12.83
C ALA A 42 12.09 15.56 11.48
N ALA A 43 12.66 14.98 10.43
CA ALA A 43 12.71 15.60 9.11
C ALA A 43 11.30 15.82 8.52
N GLU A 44 10.36 14.90 8.75
CA GLU A 44 8.97 15.06 8.28
C GLU A 44 8.23 16.14 9.08
N GLN A 45 8.53 16.31 10.37
CA GLN A 45 7.99 17.40 11.20
C GLN A 45 8.53 18.77 10.74
N GLU A 46 9.83 18.86 10.50
CA GLU A 46 10.48 20.08 10.00
C GLU A 46 10.06 20.42 8.58
N GLY A 47 9.84 19.40 7.75
CA GLY A 47 9.40 19.53 6.36
C GLY A 47 7.92 19.89 6.19
N TYR A 48 7.12 19.89 7.28
CA TYR A 48 5.73 20.32 7.18
C TYR A 48 5.67 21.79 6.78
N CYS A 49 5.11 22.04 5.62
CA CYS A 49 4.76 23.37 5.14
C CYS A 49 3.29 23.35 4.75
N PRO A 50 2.48 24.35 5.14
CA PRO A 50 1.16 24.52 4.57
C PRO A 50 1.30 24.71 3.07
N LEU A 51 1.04 23.65 2.30
CA LEU A 51 1.25 23.64 0.86
C LEU A 51 0.17 24.49 0.17
N GLU A 52 0.55 25.63 -0.38
CA GLU A 52 -0.32 26.46 -1.23
C GLU A 52 -0.30 25.91 -2.69
N PRO A 53 -1.42 25.97 -3.44
CA PRO A 53 -2.73 26.52 -3.07
C PRO A 53 -3.59 25.56 -2.22
N TYR A 54 -3.21 24.27 -2.12
CA TYR A 54 -3.97 23.24 -1.40
C TYR A 54 -3.42 23.09 0.02
N ARG A 55 -3.79 24.05 0.87
CA ARG A 55 -3.36 24.08 2.27
C ARG A 55 -3.85 22.82 3.00
N LEU A 56 -2.92 21.96 3.43
CA LEU A 56 -3.23 20.76 4.19
C LEU A 56 -3.09 21.07 5.69
N PRO A 57 -4.15 20.95 6.51
CA PRO A 57 -4.06 21.05 7.96
C PRO A 57 -3.05 20.07 8.54
N PHE A 58 -2.40 20.44 9.65
CA PHE A 58 -1.33 19.60 10.23
C PHE A 58 -1.81 18.21 10.63
N ASP A 59 -3.00 18.11 11.19
CA ASP A 59 -3.60 16.80 11.54
C ASP A 59 -3.84 15.94 10.29
N HIS A 60 -4.31 16.52 9.17
CA HIS A 60 -4.44 15.81 7.89
C HIS A 60 -3.06 15.38 7.34
N TYR A 61 -2.03 16.23 7.49
CA TYR A 61 -0.68 15.88 7.10
C TYR A 61 -0.15 14.67 7.90
N VAL A 62 -0.37 14.65 9.21
CA VAL A 62 -0.02 13.51 10.06
C VAL A 62 -0.67 12.23 9.56
N TRP A 63 -1.96 12.27 9.22
CA TRP A 63 -2.69 11.11 8.73
C TRP A 63 -2.33 10.74 7.30
N LEU A 64 -1.97 11.70 6.46
CA LEU A 64 -1.40 11.44 5.14
C LEU A 64 -0.08 10.66 5.26
N CYS A 65 0.83 11.13 6.11
CA CYS A 65 2.10 10.42 6.36
C CYS A 65 1.87 9.02 6.96
N TRP A 66 0.92 8.87 7.90
CA TRP A 66 0.52 7.56 8.41
C TRP A 66 0.08 6.63 7.29
N SER A 67 -0.86 7.09 6.46
CA SER A 67 -1.42 6.30 5.37
C SER A 67 -0.36 5.87 4.35
N VAL A 68 0.56 6.76 3.99
CA VAL A 68 1.71 6.42 3.14
C VAL A 68 2.56 5.33 3.79
N LYS A 69 2.93 5.48 5.06
CA LYS A 69 3.78 4.52 5.77
C LYS A 69 3.12 3.16 5.96
N GLU A 70 1.82 3.13 6.25
CA GLU A 70 1.09 1.87 6.36
C GLU A 70 0.93 1.16 5.01
N ALA A 71 0.70 1.91 3.93
CA ALA A 71 0.69 1.36 2.58
C ALA A 71 2.07 0.79 2.18
N VAL A 72 3.16 1.49 2.52
CA VAL A 72 4.54 0.98 2.33
C VAL A 72 4.78 -0.29 3.14
N TYR A 73 4.36 -0.32 4.40
CA TYR A 73 4.45 -1.52 5.22
C TYR A 73 3.73 -2.71 4.58
N LYS A 74 2.49 -2.52 4.11
CA LYS A 74 1.72 -3.59 3.44
C LYS A 74 2.39 -4.06 2.15
N TYR A 75 3.02 -3.13 1.39
CA TYR A 75 3.85 -3.47 0.23
C TYR A 75 5.02 -4.39 0.62
N GLN A 76 5.77 -4.00 1.65
CA GLN A 76 6.98 -4.69 2.09
C GLN A 76 6.68 -6.00 2.84
N LYS A 77 5.58 -6.09 3.56
CA LYS A 77 5.17 -7.28 4.33
C LYS A 77 5.05 -8.53 3.47
N ARG A 78 4.72 -8.38 2.18
CA ARG A 78 4.69 -9.48 1.22
C ARG A 78 6.06 -10.04 0.91
N GLN A 79 7.08 -9.20 0.99
CA GLN A 79 8.47 -9.57 0.70
C GLN A 79 9.20 -10.01 1.97
N ILE A 80 8.79 -9.48 3.11
CA ILE A 80 9.39 -9.69 4.44
C ILE A 80 8.27 -10.12 5.40
N PRO A 81 7.91 -11.41 5.45
CA PRO A 81 6.78 -11.91 6.26
C PRO A 81 6.86 -11.58 7.75
N GLU A 82 8.05 -11.46 8.31
CA GLU A 82 8.30 -11.11 9.71
C GLU A 82 8.32 -9.60 9.99
N LEU A 83 8.16 -8.76 8.96
CA LEU A 83 8.18 -7.31 9.13
C LEU A 83 7.09 -6.86 10.12
N VAL A 84 7.49 -6.04 11.09
CA VAL A 84 6.58 -5.39 12.04
C VAL A 84 6.45 -3.92 11.68
N PHE A 85 5.23 -3.41 11.68
CA PHE A 85 4.97 -2.01 11.36
C PHE A 85 5.59 -1.08 12.40
N SER A 86 6.43 -0.19 11.92
CA SER A 86 7.04 0.88 12.69
C SER A 86 7.12 2.15 11.84
N PRO A 87 6.23 3.13 12.04
CA PRO A 87 6.16 4.33 11.20
C PRO A 87 7.48 5.11 11.13
N LEU A 88 8.22 5.17 12.23
CA LEU A 88 9.48 5.91 12.29
C LEU A 88 10.64 5.25 11.52
N ARG A 89 10.49 3.99 11.11
CA ARG A 89 11.47 3.30 10.24
C ARG A 89 11.21 3.50 8.75
N ILE A 90 10.11 4.13 8.41
CA ILE A 90 9.73 4.46 7.03
C ILE A 90 9.88 5.97 6.87
N SER A 91 10.80 6.41 6.02
CA SER A 91 11.08 7.83 5.81
C SER A 91 10.50 8.30 4.49
N ILE A 92 9.60 9.27 4.56
CA ILE A 92 9.08 9.96 3.38
C ILE A 92 10.08 11.07 3.02
N ARG A 93 10.68 10.97 1.83
CA ARG A 93 11.68 11.95 1.36
C ARG A 93 11.03 13.23 0.87
N GLN A 94 9.91 13.10 0.20
CA GLN A 94 9.22 14.21 -0.43
C GLN A 94 7.73 13.94 -0.51
N ILE A 95 6.94 14.98 -0.34
CA ILE A 95 5.51 15.01 -0.68
C ILE A 95 5.30 16.17 -1.65
N VAL A 96 4.75 15.85 -2.82
CA VAL A 96 4.37 16.83 -3.83
C VAL A 96 2.85 16.98 -3.79
N PRO A 97 2.33 18.19 -3.59
CA PRO A 97 0.88 18.43 -3.58
C PRO A 97 0.28 18.22 -4.99
N PRO A 98 -1.04 18.00 -5.06
CA PRO A 98 -1.72 17.88 -6.35
C PRO A 98 -1.67 19.19 -7.14
N SER A 99 -1.63 19.09 -8.47
CA SER A 99 -1.69 20.25 -9.37
C SER A 99 -3.10 20.83 -9.52
N GLY A 100 -4.12 20.19 -8.96
CA GLY A 100 -5.53 20.58 -9.03
C GLY A 100 -6.38 19.85 -8.00
N PRO A 101 -7.65 20.24 -7.80
CA PRO A 101 -8.51 19.76 -6.72
C PRO A 101 -8.76 18.23 -6.76
N ASP A 102 -8.74 17.65 -7.94
CA ASP A 102 -8.91 16.19 -8.13
C ASP A 102 -7.59 15.43 -8.27
N GLY A 103 -6.47 16.10 -8.01
CA GLY A 103 -5.15 15.52 -8.12
C GLY A 103 -4.75 14.67 -6.92
N PHE A 104 -3.58 14.03 -7.06
CA PHE A 104 -2.99 13.20 -6.01
C PHE A 104 -1.83 13.91 -5.32
N TYR A 105 -1.73 13.76 -4.00
CA TYR A 105 -0.45 13.92 -3.33
C TYR A 105 0.46 12.78 -3.78
N GLN A 106 1.66 13.13 -4.23
CA GLN A 106 2.67 12.15 -4.63
C GLN A 106 3.77 12.13 -3.58
N ALA A 107 4.18 10.96 -3.14
CA ALA A 107 5.28 10.85 -2.21
C ALA A 107 6.33 9.86 -2.72
N THR A 108 7.60 10.21 -2.46
CA THR A 108 8.73 9.30 -2.64
C THR A 108 9.18 8.83 -1.27
N VAL A 109 9.28 7.53 -1.10
CA VAL A 109 9.62 6.89 0.18
C VAL A 109 10.90 6.10 0.01
N GLU A 110 11.79 6.20 0.99
CA GLU A 110 12.92 5.27 1.07
C GLU A 110 12.39 3.88 1.35
N GLY A 111 12.65 2.94 0.43
CA GLY A 111 12.42 1.54 0.70
C GLY A 111 13.28 1.13 1.90
N ALA A 112 12.71 0.41 2.88
CA ALA A 112 13.55 -0.29 3.83
C ALA A 112 14.46 -1.24 3.03
N PRO A 113 15.72 -1.47 3.47
CA PRO A 113 16.60 -2.40 2.78
C PRO A 113 15.88 -3.75 2.68
N THR A 114 15.60 -4.19 1.46
CA THR A 114 15.18 -5.57 1.22
C THR A 114 16.29 -6.45 1.78
N PRO A 115 15.99 -7.41 2.66
CA PRO A 115 16.97 -8.44 3.00
C PRO A 115 17.32 -9.13 1.69
N GLY A 116 18.52 -8.85 1.16
CA GLY A 116 19.04 -9.61 0.06
C GLY A 116 19.00 -11.10 0.44
N PRO A 117 18.89 -12.03 -0.53
CA PRO A 117 18.99 -13.45 -0.23
C PRO A 117 20.25 -13.64 0.62
N VAL A 118 20.10 -14.23 1.80
CA VAL A 118 21.23 -14.61 2.67
C VAL A 118 22.06 -15.62 1.86
N ARG A 119 22.93 -15.10 1.00
CA ARG A 119 23.99 -15.92 0.41
C ARG A 119 25.09 -16.04 1.46
N PRO A 120 25.59 -17.24 1.72
CA PRO A 120 26.80 -17.37 2.51
C PRO A 120 27.86 -16.44 1.92
N PRO A 121 28.67 -15.76 2.76
CA PRO A 121 29.66 -14.81 2.29
C PRO A 121 30.63 -15.58 1.32
N VAL A 122 30.61 -15.13 0.08
CA VAL A 122 31.62 -15.56 -0.90
C VAL A 122 32.78 -14.61 -0.71
N GLU A 123 33.90 -15.13 -0.27
CA GLU A 123 35.14 -14.37 -0.04
C GLU A 123 35.50 -13.62 -1.33
N GLY A 124 35.58 -12.28 -1.30
CA GLY A 124 35.93 -11.44 -2.43
C GLY A 124 34.79 -10.87 -3.26
N ALA A 125 33.50 -11.17 -2.96
CA ALA A 125 32.39 -10.50 -3.59
C ALA A 125 32.11 -9.14 -2.92
N PRO A 126 31.80 -8.06 -3.68
CA PRO A 126 31.40 -6.79 -3.10
C PRO A 126 30.14 -7.01 -2.23
N SER A 127 30.20 -6.49 -1.01
CA SER A 127 29.12 -6.61 -0.03
C SER A 127 27.80 -6.08 -0.63
N PRO A 128 26.68 -6.84 -0.56
CA PRO A 128 25.39 -6.39 -1.06
C PRO A 128 24.80 -5.22 -0.25
N ALA A 129 25.50 -4.74 0.77
CA ALA A 129 25.06 -3.67 1.66
C ALA A 129 24.97 -2.28 1.01
N ASN A 130 25.39 -2.11 -0.26
CA ASN A 130 25.44 -0.82 -0.94
C ASN A 130 24.52 -0.67 -2.16
N SER A 131 23.60 -1.59 -2.40
CA SER A 131 22.55 -1.27 -3.38
C SER A 131 21.61 -0.27 -2.75
N PRO A 132 21.42 0.92 -3.35
CA PRO A 132 20.43 1.89 -2.84
C PRO A 132 19.09 1.17 -2.77
N ALA A 133 18.44 1.26 -1.61
CA ALA A 133 17.10 0.73 -1.45
C ALA A 133 16.23 1.31 -2.56
N ALA A 134 15.53 0.46 -3.30
CA ALA A 134 14.68 0.92 -4.39
C ALA A 134 13.63 1.89 -3.83
N ALA A 135 13.51 3.05 -4.45
CA ALA A 135 12.51 4.03 -4.06
C ALA A 135 11.10 3.44 -4.26
N LEU A 136 10.21 3.70 -3.31
CA LEU A 136 8.79 3.42 -3.45
C LEU A 136 8.05 4.73 -3.70
N TYR A 137 7.00 4.63 -4.49
CA TYR A 137 6.19 5.77 -4.88
C TYR A 137 4.78 5.59 -4.31
N ALA A 138 4.26 6.66 -3.71
CA ALA A 138 2.90 6.70 -3.19
C ALA A 138 2.07 7.73 -3.93
N ARG A 139 0.81 7.40 -4.19
CA ARG A 139 -0.25 8.33 -4.60
C ARG A 139 -1.34 8.32 -3.57
N SER A 140 -1.67 9.49 -3.04
CA SER A 140 -2.73 9.66 -2.05
C SER A 140 -3.78 10.63 -2.55
N LEU A 141 -5.03 10.20 -2.57
CA LEU A 141 -6.19 11.04 -2.81
C LEU A 141 -6.77 11.47 -1.46
N ILE A 142 -7.06 12.75 -1.31
CA ILE A 142 -7.84 13.26 -0.16
C ILE A 142 -9.15 13.81 -0.72
N ARG A 143 -10.25 13.13 -0.43
CA ARG A 143 -11.58 13.50 -0.92
C ARG A 143 -12.64 13.09 0.09
N ASP A 144 -13.65 13.95 0.29
CA ASP A 144 -14.83 13.66 1.13
C ASP A 144 -14.45 13.16 2.54
N GLY A 145 -13.42 13.76 3.15
CA GLY A 145 -12.96 13.37 4.48
C GLY A 145 -12.24 12.03 4.55
N VAL A 146 -11.79 11.49 3.40
CA VAL A 146 -11.05 10.22 3.34
C VAL A 146 -9.70 10.44 2.68
N ILE A 147 -8.67 9.83 3.26
CA ILE A 147 -7.35 9.67 2.64
C ILE A 147 -7.26 8.25 2.11
N VAL A 148 -7.00 8.08 0.82
CA VAL A 148 -6.74 6.77 0.20
C VAL A 148 -5.35 6.81 -0.41
N THR A 149 -4.50 5.90 0.02
CA THR A 149 -3.10 5.81 -0.45
C THR A 149 -2.85 4.48 -1.13
N THR A 150 -2.14 4.53 -2.26
CA THR A 150 -1.61 3.35 -2.96
C THR A 150 -0.12 3.50 -3.18
N VAL A 151 0.63 2.41 -3.00
CA VAL A 151 2.09 2.35 -3.11
C VAL A 151 2.50 1.26 -4.10
N CYS A 152 3.50 1.57 -4.91
CA CYS A 152 4.19 0.62 -5.78
C CYS A 152 5.66 1.03 -6.00
N ASP A 153 6.40 0.21 -6.73
CA ASP A 153 7.81 0.41 -7.11
C ASP A 153 8.00 1.13 -8.45
N ASN A 154 6.92 1.61 -9.05
CA ASN A 154 6.92 2.28 -10.35
C ASN A 154 6.28 3.66 -10.23
N GLU A 155 7.04 4.71 -10.52
CA GLU A 155 6.57 6.10 -10.43
C GLU A 155 5.35 6.39 -11.32
N ALA A 156 5.27 5.74 -12.48
CA ALA A 156 4.14 5.87 -13.39
C ALA A 156 2.88 5.10 -12.93
N PHE A 157 3.01 4.21 -11.91
CA PHE A 157 1.95 3.31 -11.46
C PHE A 157 1.44 2.36 -12.55
N ALA A 158 2.29 2.04 -13.54
CA ALA A 158 1.92 1.14 -14.62
C ALA A 158 1.48 -0.23 -14.07
N GLY A 159 0.34 -0.72 -14.55
CA GLY A 159 -0.25 -1.98 -14.11
C GLY A 159 -0.80 -1.98 -12.69
N THR A 160 -0.75 -0.86 -11.94
CA THR A 160 -1.31 -0.74 -10.60
C THR A 160 -2.68 -0.09 -10.65
N TYR A 161 -3.68 -0.78 -10.13
CA TYR A 161 -5.08 -0.36 -10.05
C TYR A 161 -5.52 -0.27 -8.61
N TRP A 162 -6.47 0.59 -8.32
CA TRP A 162 -7.01 0.80 -6.99
C TRP A 162 -8.43 1.35 -7.05
N GLY A 163 -9.17 1.15 -5.98
CA GLY A 163 -10.50 1.69 -5.83
C GLY A 163 -10.87 1.80 -4.35
N PHE A 164 -11.88 2.61 -4.07
CA PHE A 164 -12.45 2.76 -2.73
C PHE A 164 -13.95 2.96 -2.81
N SER A 165 -14.64 2.71 -1.70
CA SER A 165 -16.09 2.88 -1.56
C SER A 165 -16.44 3.15 -0.10
N SER A 166 -17.62 3.73 0.13
CA SER A 166 -18.25 3.77 1.44
C SER A 166 -19.17 2.59 1.65
N ILE A 167 -19.39 2.25 2.92
CA ILE A 167 -20.30 1.20 3.38
C ILE A 167 -21.12 1.71 4.56
N ASP A 168 -22.28 1.11 4.81
CA ASP A 168 -23.18 1.57 5.88
C ASP A 168 -22.69 1.19 7.28
N SER A 169 -22.05 0.02 7.42
CA SER A 169 -21.62 -0.50 8.71
C SER A 169 -20.16 -0.20 9.02
N PRO A 170 -19.85 0.38 10.21
CA PRO A 170 -18.49 0.54 10.68
C PRO A 170 -17.95 -0.74 11.37
N ALA A 171 -18.70 -1.84 11.44
CA ALA A 171 -18.25 -3.06 12.08
C ALA A 171 -17.13 -3.74 11.30
N TYR A 172 -16.09 -4.19 11.98
CA TYR A 172 -14.90 -4.77 11.36
C TYR A 172 -15.20 -5.95 10.41
N ALA A 173 -16.14 -6.82 10.82
CA ALA A 173 -16.52 -7.98 9.99
C ALA A 173 -17.14 -7.55 8.66
N ASP A 174 -18.01 -6.53 8.70
CA ASP A 174 -18.70 -6.02 7.52
C ASP A 174 -17.70 -5.28 6.59
N GLN A 175 -16.80 -4.48 7.15
CA GLN A 175 -15.72 -3.84 6.40
C GLN A 175 -14.86 -4.89 5.68
N SER A 176 -14.45 -5.93 6.40
CA SER A 176 -13.61 -7.01 5.86
C SER A 176 -14.33 -7.81 4.78
N ALA A 177 -15.62 -8.07 4.93
CA ALA A 177 -16.43 -8.74 3.91
C ALA A 177 -16.62 -7.86 2.67
N ALA A 178 -17.00 -6.60 2.89
CA ALA A 178 -17.29 -5.65 1.81
C ALA A 178 -16.07 -5.38 0.93
N VAL A 179 -14.88 -5.15 1.52
CA VAL A 179 -13.67 -4.90 0.72
C VAL A 179 -13.24 -6.12 -0.11
N ARG A 180 -13.47 -7.32 0.41
CA ARG A 180 -13.22 -8.57 -0.34
C ARG A 180 -14.17 -8.72 -1.50
N THR A 181 -15.46 -8.46 -1.28
CA THR A 181 -16.50 -8.49 -2.31
C THR A 181 -16.20 -7.48 -3.41
N LEU A 182 -15.84 -6.25 -3.02
CA LEU A 182 -15.52 -5.18 -3.96
C LEU A 182 -14.32 -5.55 -4.85
N LEU A 183 -13.21 -6.00 -4.26
CA LEU A 183 -12.04 -6.42 -5.02
C LEU A 183 -12.33 -7.63 -5.91
N LEU A 184 -13.03 -8.65 -5.40
CA LEU A 184 -13.36 -9.83 -6.21
C LEU A 184 -14.28 -9.49 -7.39
N GLY A 185 -15.25 -8.59 -7.20
CA GLY A 185 -16.10 -8.10 -8.29
C GLY A 185 -15.28 -7.45 -9.40
N GLU A 186 -14.34 -6.59 -9.03
CA GLU A 186 -13.41 -5.94 -9.95
C GLU A 186 -12.55 -6.97 -10.69
N LEU A 187 -11.88 -7.86 -9.97
CA LEU A 187 -10.99 -8.86 -10.56
C LEU A 187 -11.75 -9.85 -11.47
N LYS A 188 -12.97 -10.23 -11.14
CA LYS A 188 -13.80 -11.08 -11.99
C LYS A 188 -14.09 -10.44 -13.34
N THR A 189 -14.40 -9.13 -13.31
CA THR A 189 -14.62 -8.35 -14.52
C THR A 189 -13.34 -8.25 -15.36
N VAL A 190 -12.25 -7.83 -14.73
CA VAL A 190 -10.97 -7.60 -15.40
C VAL A 190 -10.37 -8.87 -16.00
N LEU A 191 -10.48 -9.99 -15.28
CA LEU A 191 -9.92 -11.28 -15.68
C LEU A 191 -10.90 -12.16 -16.47
N SER A 192 -12.16 -11.73 -16.61
CA SER A 192 -13.26 -12.51 -17.23
C SER A 192 -13.38 -13.91 -16.61
N ARG A 193 -13.37 -13.98 -15.27
CA ARG A 193 -13.39 -15.25 -14.50
C ARG A 193 -14.28 -15.14 -13.29
N ASP A 194 -15.11 -16.17 -13.03
CA ASP A 194 -16.03 -16.24 -11.89
C ASP A 194 -15.51 -17.07 -10.72
N ASP A 195 -14.52 -17.94 -10.95
CA ASP A 195 -13.98 -18.90 -9.99
C ASP A 195 -12.92 -18.29 -9.03
N LEU A 196 -12.87 -16.94 -8.95
CA LEU A 196 -11.91 -16.23 -8.10
C LEU A 196 -12.34 -16.22 -6.65
N ARG A 197 -11.36 -16.41 -5.76
CA ARG A 197 -11.53 -16.28 -4.30
C ARG A 197 -10.30 -15.64 -3.66
N LEU A 198 -10.50 -15.05 -2.48
CA LEU A 198 -9.44 -14.48 -1.66
C LEU A 198 -9.18 -15.36 -0.45
N GLN A 199 -7.91 -15.62 -0.20
CA GLN A 199 -7.41 -16.32 0.97
C GLN A 199 -6.28 -15.51 1.61
N LYS A 200 -5.91 -15.80 2.85
CA LYS A 200 -4.68 -15.27 3.46
C LYS A 200 -3.59 -16.32 3.35
N ASP A 201 -2.37 -15.86 3.04
CA ASP A 201 -1.17 -16.67 3.16
C ASP A 201 -0.76 -16.84 4.64
N PRO A 202 0.25 -17.65 4.96
CA PRO A 202 0.74 -17.82 6.34
C PRO A 202 1.23 -16.52 7.01
N ALA A 203 1.64 -15.51 6.23
CA ALA A 203 2.04 -14.19 6.73
C ALA A 203 0.83 -13.26 6.96
N GLY A 204 -0.39 -13.70 6.62
CA GLY A 204 -1.62 -12.94 6.75
C GLY A 204 -1.91 -12.02 5.55
N CYS A 205 -1.09 -12.05 4.50
CA CYS A 205 -1.30 -11.26 3.29
C CYS A 205 -2.40 -11.87 2.41
N PRO A 206 -3.26 -11.05 1.78
CA PRO A 206 -4.30 -11.56 0.89
C PRO A 206 -3.69 -12.09 -0.41
N ILE A 207 -4.13 -13.27 -0.84
CA ILE A 207 -3.79 -13.89 -2.11
C ILE A 207 -5.06 -14.19 -2.91
N VAL A 208 -4.97 -14.07 -4.23
CA VAL A 208 -6.04 -14.40 -5.17
C VAL A 208 -5.84 -15.82 -5.67
N LEU A 209 -6.91 -16.61 -5.62
CA LEU A 209 -6.95 -17.97 -6.15
C LEU A 209 -7.93 -18.04 -7.32
N ALA A 210 -7.58 -18.81 -8.33
CA ALA A 210 -8.49 -19.29 -9.38
C ALA A 210 -8.67 -20.81 -9.20
N GLY A 211 -9.86 -21.24 -8.80
CA GLY A 211 -9.99 -22.59 -8.24
C GLY A 211 -9.06 -22.75 -7.04
N ASP A 212 -8.15 -23.73 -7.08
CA ASP A 212 -7.15 -23.98 -6.02
C ASP A 212 -5.75 -23.42 -6.36
N GLN A 213 -5.59 -22.74 -7.48
CA GLN A 213 -4.31 -22.24 -7.92
C GLN A 213 -4.12 -20.76 -7.57
N PRO A 214 -3.04 -20.38 -6.87
CA PRO A 214 -2.73 -19.00 -6.60
C PRO A 214 -2.36 -18.26 -7.88
N LEU A 215 -2.96 -17.08 -8.06
CA LEU A 215 -2.61 -16.16 -9.15
C LEU A 215 -1.47 -15.23 -8.71
N ALA A 216 -0.57 -14.92 -9.64
CA ALA A 216 0.51 -13.97 -9.44
C ALA A 216 0.02 -12.51 -9.53
N ILE A 217 -1.07 -12.21 -8.81
CA ILE A 217 -1.70 -10.88 -8.76
C ILE A 217 -1.59 -10.38 -7.32
N PRO A 218 -0.61 -9.51 -7.03
CA PRO A 218 -0.53 -8.86 -5.72
C PRO A 218 -1.75 -8.01 -5.48
N VAL A 219 -2.38 -8.15 -4.31
CA VAL A 219 -3.54 -7.36 -3.91
C VAL A 219 -3.33 -6.81 -2.51
N SER A 220 -3.85 -5.64 -2.20
CA SER A 220 -3.84 -5.07 -0.87
C SER A 220 -5.24 -4.59 -0.51
N LEU A 221 -5.61 -4.70 0.76
CA LEU A 221 -6.91 -4.34 1.28
C LEU A 221 -6.75 -3.37 2.45
N ALA A 222 -7.60 -2.38 2.51
CA ALA A 222 -7.67 -1.44 3.62
C ALA A 222 -9.14 -1.13 3.94
N HIS A 223 -9.39 -0.82 5.20
CA HIS A 223 -10.69 -0.34 5.66
C HIS A 223 -10.54 0.47 6.93
N HIS A 224 -11.33 1.51 7.07
CA HIS A 224 -11.39 2.34 8.28
C HIS A 224 -12.76 2.99 8.38
N HIS A 225 -13.41 2.81 9.53
CA HIS A 225 -14.74 3.32 9.81
C HIS A 225 -15.78 2.82 8.78
N ARG A 226 -16.34 3.70 7.94
CA ARG A 226 -17.32 3.38 6.90
C ARG A 226 -16.73 3.37 5.49
N HIS A 227 -15.43 3.18 5.38
CA HIS A 227 -14.75 3.22 4.09
C HIS A 227 -13.87 2.00 3.90
N ILE A 228 -13.81 1.53 2.66
CA ILE A 228 -13.05 0.38 2.23
C ILE A 228 -12.24 0.76 0.98
N ALA A 229 -11.05 0.20 0.84
CA ALA A 229 -10.20 0.42 -0.33
C ALA A 229 -9.40 -0.83 -0.67
N TYR A 230 -9.07 -0.97 -1.93
CA TYR A 230 -8.20 -2.03 -2.44
C TYR A 230 -7.18 -1.47 -3.42
N SER A 231 -6.09 -2.20 -3.59
CA SER A 231 -5.23 -2.09 -4.75
C SER A 231 -4.83 -3.48 -5.26
N TYR A 232 -4.56 -3.57 -6.56
CA TYR A 232 -3.99 -4.77 -7.17
C TYR A 232 -3.03 -4.37 -8.29
N ARG A 233 -2.14 -5.29 -8.65
CA ARG A 233 -1.22 -5.09 -9.76
C ARG A 233 -1.33 -6.24 -10.75
N LEU A 234 -1.52 -5.89 -12.02
CA LEU A 234 -1.49 -6.84 -13.12
C LEU A 234 -0.08 -6.92 -13.72
N PRO A 235 0.36 -8.09 -14.20
CA PRO A 235 1.56 -8.22 -15.03
C PRO A 235 1.45 -7.33 -16.29
N ASP A 236 2.58 -6.80 -16.74
CA ASP A 236 2.62 -5.85 -17.87
C ASP A 236 1.94 -6.34 -19.14
N HIS A 237 1.96 -7.64 -19.41
CA HIS A 237 1.27 -8.24 -20.57
C HIS A 237 -0.26 -8.18 -20.48
N ALA A 238 -0.83 -8.25 -19.28
CA ALA A 238 -2.27 -8.14 -19.08
C ALA A 238 -2.75 -6.68 -19.16
N ALA A 239 -1.91 -5.73 -18.77
CA ALA A 239 -2.20 -4.31 -18.84
C ALA A 239 -2.26 -3.78 -20.29
N GLN A 240 -1.56 -4.41 -21.23
CA GLN A 240 -1.59 -4.05 -22.64
C GLN A 240 -2.89 -4.50 -23.35
N ALA A 241 -3.44 -5.65 -22.97
CA ALA A 241 -4.68 -6.15 -23.55
C ALA A 241 -5.90 -5.26 -23.24
N GLN A 242 -5.91 -4.61 -22.05
CA GLN A 242 -7.00 -3.71 -21.65
C GLN A 242 -6.98 -2.33 -22.33
N ARG A 243 -5.83 -1.88 -22.86
CA ARG A 243 -5.74 -0.60 -23.60
C ARG A 243 -6.15 -0.71 -25.06
N SER A 244 -6.37 -1.92 -25.54
CA SER A 244 -6.70 -2.24 -26.94
C SER A 244 -8.14 -2.70 -27.13
N ALA A 245 -8.95 -2.77 -26.07
CA ALA A 245 -10.37 -3.10 -26.05
C ALA A 245 -11.21 -1.87 -25.69
#